data_486cdfcf24ff8a7138d57f92d070e73f
#
_entry.id   486cdfcf24ff8a7138d57f92d070e73f
#
_cell.length_a   1.000
_cell.length_b   1.000
_cell.length_c   1.000
_cell.angle_alpha   90.00
_cell.angle_beta   90.00
_cell.angle_gamma   90.00
#
_symmetry.space_group_name_H-M   'P 1'
#
loop_
_entity.id
_entity.type
_entity.pdbx_description
1 polymer ?
#
loop_
_entity_poly.entity_id
_entity_poly.type
_entity_poly.pdbx_seq_one_letter_code
_entity_poly.pdbx_strand_id
1 'polypeptide(L)'
;MEQIITFLPGQLPGEPVFQIEMTGITYPDSHYHIERENSSIYILEYIMEGEGLLRIGEETYRPAKGDVYLLPRGKSHFYQADAANPWKKIWMNVKGSLCDTLVEGFGLGETVLFRDCPVYPLFREFLHVCEKKEGSGTEVARRTSLLFHEILLQLAAHAAAGAEPEIRLPETAVAVRKYGNKHIYESLSIEQLAKEASLSPSQLTRVFRKAYGQTPYEYVLSRKIDTACLLLRNTGMTVKEVAYRLQFSDEHYFANIFRQKKGLPPGKYRITGDIGT
;
A
#
# COMPACT_ATOMS: atom_id res chain seq x y z
N MET A 1 -5.24 22.58 26.06
CA MET A 1 -3.97 23.27 25.66
C MET A 1 -3.38 22.51 24.48
N GLU A 2 -2.81 23.18 23.49
CA GLU A 2 -2.24 22.54 22.30
C GLU A 2 -0.78 22.96 22.12
N GLN A 3 0.05 22.02 21.67
CA GLN A 3 1.35 22.30 21.09
C GLN A 3 1.15 22.32 19.57
N ILE A 4 1.40 23.45 18.91
CA ILE A 4 1.14 23.62 17.48
C ILE A 4 2.39 24.12 16.78
N ILE A 5 2.76 23.49 15.67
CA ILE A 5 3.80 23.92 14.75
C ILE A 5 3.12 24.25 13.42
N THR A 6 3.31 25.47 12.94
CA THR A 6 2.74 25.98 11.70
C THR A 6 3.81 26.18 10.64
N PHE A 7 3.47 25.97 9.38
CA PHE A 7 4.29 26.28 8.22
C PHE A 7 3.57 27.30 7.34
N LEU A 8 4.11 28.51 7.27
CA LEU A 8 3.53 29.56 6.44
C LEU A 8 3.83 29.33 4.95
N PRO A 9 2.98 29.82 4.04
CA PRO A 9 3.25 29.79 2.61
C PRO A 9 4.65 30.37 2.29
N GLY A 10 5.44 29.64 1.50
CA GLY A 10 6.80 30.02 1.13
C GLY A 10 7.91 29.60 2.10
N GLN A 11 7.60 29.05 3.27
CA GLN A 11 8.62 28.46 4.17
C GLN A 11 9.16 27.10 3.66
N LEU A 12 8.37 26.40 2.85
CA LEU A 12 8.80 25.20 2.14
C LEU A 12 8.92 25.55 0.64
N PRO A 13 9.93 25.01 -0.07
CA PRO A 13 10.19 25.41 -1.46
C PRO A 13 9.17 24.83 -2.44
N GLY A 14 8.80 25.64 -3.45
CA GLY A 14 8.05 25.23 -4.65
C GLY A 14 6.54 25.16 -4.49
N GLU A 15 5.82 24.91 -5.59
CA GLU A 15 4.44 24.43 -5.52
C GLU A 15 4.48 23.01 -4.94
N PRO A 16 3.83 22.78 -3.81
CA PRO A 16 4.15 21.60 -3.04
C PRO A 16 3.46 20.37 -3.61
N VAL A 17 4.25 19.48 -4.15
CA VAL A 17 3.87 18.07 -4.30
C VAL A 17 3.41 17.54 -2.92
N PHE A 18 4.06 18.00 -1.84
CA PHE A 18 3.71 17.72 -0.45
C PHE A 18 3.93 18.96 0.42
N GLN A 19 2.91 19.38 1.17
CA GLN A 19 2.97 20.50 2.10
C GLN A 19 2.38 20.13 3.46
N ILE A 20 3.10 20.49 4.51
CA ILE A 20 2.57 20.51 5.87
C ILE A 20 1.96 21.90 6.09
N GLU A 21 0.72 21.98 6.56
CA GLU A 21 0.16 23.23 7.07
C GLU A 21 0.43 23.38 8.56
N MET A 22 0.12 22.34 9.31
CA MET A 22 0.25 22.32 10.76
C MET A 22 0.48 20.90 11.25
N THR A 23 1.14 20.77 12.39
CA THR A 23 1.25 19.51 13.16
C THR A 23 1.37 19.85 14.64
N GLY A 24 1.01 18.90 15.51
CA GLY A 24 1.11 19.16 16.92
C GLY A 24 0.54 18.05 17.82
N ILE A 25 0.37 18.40 19.08
CA ILE A 25 -0.28 17.59 20.11
C ILE A 25 -1.44 18.37 20.70
N THR A 26 -2.63 17.76 20.72
CA THR A 26 -3.77 18.23 21.50
C THR A 26 -3.76 17.51 22.85
N TYR A 27 -3.77 18.27 23.92
CA TYR A 27 -3.85 17.77 25.30
C TYR A 27 -5.31 17.65 25.74
N PRO A 28 -5.62 16.77 26.72
CA PRO A 28 -6.98 16.54 27.15
C PRO A 28 -7.72 17.83 27.53
N ASP A 29 -8.87 18.03 26.89
CA ASP A 29 -9.79 19.12 27.14
C ASP A 29 -11.20 18.67 26.76
N SER A 30 -12.10 18.57 27.74
CA SER A 30 -13.48 18.10 27.55
C SER A 30 -14.35 19.03 26.68
N HIS A 31 -13.92 20.27 26.46
CA HIS A 31 -14.61 21.24 25.59
C HIS A 31 -14.02 21.30 24.18
N TYR A 32 -12.96 20.54 23.91
CA TYR A 32 -12.31 20.55 22.61
C TYR A 32 -13.19 19.98 21.51
N HIS A 33 -13.47 20.77 20.51
CA HIS A 33 -14.17 20.36 19.29
C HIS A 33 -13.64 21.12 18.08
N ILE A 34 -13.75 20.51 16.92
CA ILE A 34 -13.42 21.11 15.63
C ILE A 34 -14.54 20.77 14.64
N GLU A 35 -14.92 21.78 13.86
CA GLU A 35 -15.83 21.63 12.73
C GLU A 35 -15.19 22.25 11.49
N ARG A 36 -15.23 21.54 10.38
CA ARG A 36 -14.74 22.04 9.08
C ARG A 36 -15.72 21.67 7.98
N GLU A 37 -16.01 22.65 7.13
CA GLU A 37 -16.73 22.44 5.90
C GLU A 37 -15.76 22.33 4.74
N ASN A 38 -15.96 21.32 3.86
CA ASN A 38 -15.19 21.13 2.64
C ASN A 38 -13.67 21.31 2.86
N SER A 39 -13.10 20.51 3.75
CA SER A 39 -11.69 20.63 4.16
C SER A 39 -10.72 20.61 2.96
N SER A 40 -9.85 21.60 2.86
CA SER A 40 -8.85 21.69 1.79
C SER A 40 -7.61 20.83 2.02
N ILE A 41 -7.54 20.13 3.16
CA ILE A 41 -6.39 19.35 3.64
C ILE A 41 -6.76 17.93 4.01
N TYR A 42 -5.76 17.07 4.06
CA TYR A 42 -5.83 15.79 4.74
C TYR A 42 -5.44 15.97 6.21
N ILE A 43 -6.17 15.31 7.09
CA ILE A 43 -5.92 15.32 8.52
C ILE A 43 -5.68 13.89 8.96
N LEU A 44 -4.51 13.62 9.53
CA LEU A 44 -4.20 12.35 10.18
C LEU A 44 -4.00 12.60 11.66
N GLU A 45 -4.70 11.82 12.49
CA GLU A 45 -4.60 11.94 13.93
C GLU A 45 -4.51 10.56 14.59
N TYR A 46 -3.53 10.39 15.48
CA TYR A 46 -3.35 9.21 16.32
C TYR A 46 -3.79 9.51 17.74
N ILE A 47 -4.66 8.69 18.32
CA ILE A 47 -5.14 8.85 19.70
C ILE A 47 -4.14 8.20 20.66
N MET A 48 -3.48 9.04 21.46
CA MET A 48 -2.48 8.61 22.45
C MET A 48 -3.14 8.11 23.73
N GLU A 49 -4.20 8.80 24.16
CA GLU A 49 -4.97 8.54 25.39
C GLU A 49 -6.41 9.02 25.18
N GLY A 50 -7.35 8.47 25.98
CA GLY A 50 -8.73 8.89 25.96
C GLY A 50 -9.49 8.47 24.71
N GLU A 51 -10.60 9.16 24.46
CA GLU A 51 -11.51 8.89 23.35
C GLU A 51 -12.28 10.15 22.94
N GLY A 52 -13.03 10.04 21.84
CA GLY A 52 -13.90 11.12 21.37
C GLY A 52 -14.90 10.66 20.33
N LEU A 53 -15.59 11.62 19.74
CA LEU A 53 -16.59 11.41 18.71
C LEU A 53 -16.15 12.11 17.43
N LEU A 54 -16.29 11.41 16.30
CA LEU A 54 -16.00 11.92 14.96
C LEU A 54 -17.22 11.68 14.06
N ARG A 55 -17.67 12.72 13.33
CA ARG A 55 -18.74 12.62 12.33
C ARG A 55 -18.26 13.07 10.96
N ILE A 56 -18.58 12.28 9.94
CA ILE A 56 -18.33 12.60 8.52
C ILE A 56 -19.61 12.26 7.76
N GLY A 57 -20.27 13.27 7.21
CA GLY A 57 -21.59 13.08 6.62
C GLY A 57 -22.57 12.53 7.66
N GLU A 58 -23.20 11.41 7.36
CA GLU A 58 -24.13 10.69 8.26
C GLU A 58 -23.45 9.70 9.20
N GLU A 59 -22.19 9.37 8.96
CA GLU A 59 -21.45 8.38 9.72
C GLU A 59 -20.85 8.96 11.00
N THR A 60 -20.89 8.15 12.06
CA THR A 60 -20.35 8.51 13.38
C THR A 60 -19.38 7.44 13.84
N TYR A 61 -18.19 7.87 14.25
CA TYR A 61 -17.12 7.04 14.74
C TYR A 61 -16.75 7.42 16.17
N ARG A 62 -16.19 6.48 16.93
CA ARG A 62 -15.64 6.71 18.28
C ARG A 62 -14.17 6.27 18.30
N PRO A 63 -13.25 7.14 17.89
CA PRO A 63 -11.82 6.89 18.02
C PRO A 63 -11.42 6.85 19.50
N ALA A 64 -10.60 5.87 19.85
CA ALA A 64 -10.05 5.66 21.18
C ALA A 64 -8.53 5.44 21.12
N LYS A 65 -7.90 5.33 22.28
CA LYS A 65 -6.45 5.09 22.41
C LYS A 65 -5.99 3.95 21.48
N GLY A 66 -4.94 4.20 20.69
CA GLY A 66 -4.37 3.27 19.71
C GLY A 66 -4.91 3.47 18.30
N ASP A 67 -6.05 4.13 18.14
CA ASP A 67 -6.68 4.35 16.85
C ASP A 67 -6.02 5.50 16.07
N VAL A 68 -6.10 5.39 14.74
CA VAL A 68 -5.80 6.47 13.80
C VAL A 68 -7.06 6.79 13.00
N TYR A 69 -7.32 8.07 12.78
CA TYR A 69 -8.29 8.45 11.76
C TYR A 69 -7.67 9.32 10.68
N LEU A 70 -8.12 9.09 9.45
CA LEU A 70 -7.76 9.84 8.26
C LEU A 70 -9.00 10.57 7.74
N LEU A 71 -8.96 11.90 7.73
CA LEU A 71 -10.00 12.74 7.18
C LEU A 71 -9.57 13.23 5.80
N PRO A 72 -10.25 12.78 4.73
CA PRO A 72 -9.88 13.13 3.37
C PRO A 72 -10.22 14.60 3.05
N ARG A 73 -9.44 15.17 2.13
CA ARG A 73 -9.73 16.46 1.53
C ARG A 73 -11.09 16.45 0.81
N GLY A 74 -11.80 17.57 0.83
CA GLY A 74 -13.11 17.74 0.19
C GLY A 74 -14.29 17.26 1.03
N LYS A 75 -14.07 16.68 2.20
CA LYS A 75 -15.15 16.22 3.10
C LYS A 75 -15.34 17.21 4.25
N SER A 76 -16.62 17.42 4.63
CA SER A 76 -16.99 18.12 5.86
C SER A 76 -16.96 17.15 7.03
N HIS A 77 -16.47 17.60 8.17
CA HIS A 77 -16.35 16.76 9.36
C HIS A 77 -16.47 17.57 10.66
N PHE A 78 -16.93 16.89 11.67
CA PHE A 78 -16.95 17.39 13.04
C PHE A 78 -16.34 16.35 13.96
N TYR A 79 -15.50 16.79 14.91
CA TYR A 79 -15.04 15.92 15.97
C TYR A 79 -14.90 16.65 17.30
N GLN A 80 -15.11 15.92 18.40
CA GLN A 80 -15.03 16.43 19.76
C GLN A 80 -14.43 15.40 20.71
N ALA A 81 -13.75 15.89 21.76
CA ALA A 81 -13.28 15.06 22.84
C ALA A 81 -14.47 14.50 23.65
N ASP A 82 -14.31 13.31 24.23
CA ASP A 82 -15.25 12.81 25.24
C ASP A 82 -15.20 13.66 26.50
N ALA A 83 -16.34 13.91 27.13
CA ALA A 83 -16.43 14.79 28.28
C ALA A 83 -15.81 14.18 29.56
N ALA A 84 -15.89 12.84 29.70
CA ALA A 84 -15.39 12.14 30.89
C ALA A 84 -13.95 11.62 30.69
N ASN A 85 -13.58 11.28 29.45
CA ASN A 85 -12.30 10.71 29.08
C ASN A 85 -11.71 11.41 27.85
N PRO A 86 -11.41 12.73 27.93
CA PRO A 86 -10.99 13.50 26.78
C PRO A 86 -9.66 13.01 26.21
N TRP A 87 -9.59 12.92 24.89
CA TRP A 87 -8.41 12.42 24.20
C TRP A 87 -7.17 13.31 24.31
N LYS A 88 -6.01 12.66 24.31
CA LYS A 88 -4.73 13.24 23.94
C LYS A 88 -4.34 12.67 22.59
N LYS A 89 -4.02 13.51 21.62
CA LYS A 89 -3.74 13.07 20.25
C LYS A 89 -2.56 13.80 19.65
N ILE A 90 -1.83 13.13 18.78
CA ILE A 90 -0.81 13.69 17.91
C ILE A 90 -1.36 13.72 16.50
N TRP A 91 -1.15 14.82 15.77
CA TRP A 91 -1.81 15.04 14.51
C TRP A 91 -0.94 15.78 13.49
N MET A 92 -1.30 15.62 12.21
CA MET A 92 -0.73 16.35 11.08
C MET A 92 -1.81 16.75 10.09
N ASN A 93 -1.69 17.98 9.57
CA ASN A 93 -2.50 18.57 8.52
C ASN A 93 -1.60 18.75 7.29
N VAL A 94 -1.90 18.02 6.22
CA VAL A 94 -1.07 18.00 5.02
C VAL A 94 -1.90 18.14 3.75
N LYS A 95 -1.25 18.58 2.66
CA LYS A 95 -1.88 18.69 1.34
C LYS A 95 -0.85 18.53 0.22
N GLY A 96 -1.31 18.46 -1.01
CA GLY A 96 -0.50 18.35 -2.23
C GLY A 96 -0.82 17.12 -3.04
N SER A 97 -0.40 17.10 -4.30
CA SER A 97 -0.69 16.03 -5.25
C SER A 97 -0.15 14.66 -4.82
N LEU A 98 0.95 14.62 -4.04
CA LEU A 98 1.45 13.38 -3.44
C LEU A 98 0.45 12.79 -2.44
N CYS A 99 -0.19 13.64 -1.62
CA CYS A 99 -1.21 13.17 -0.67
C CYS A 99 -2.39 12.54 -1.41
N ASP A 100 -2.89 13.21 -2.47
CA ASP A 100 -3.98 12.70 -3.30
C ASP A 100 -3.61 11.34 -3.91
N THR A 101 -2.44 11.26 -4.55
CA THR A 101 -1.94 10.05 -5.21
C THR A 101 -1.76 8.87 -4.25
N LEU A 102 -1.22 9.12 -3.06
CA LEU A 102 -0.99 8.05 -2.07
C LEU A 102 -2.30 7.58 -1.44
N VAL A 103 -3.18 8.49 -1.04
CA VAL A 103 -4.47 8.11 -0.43
C VAL A 103 -5.32 7.33 -1.42
N GLU A 104 -5.40 7.76 -2.68
CA GLU A 104 -6.11 7.06 -3.74
C GLU A 104 -5.41 5.72 -4.09
N GLY A 105 -4.10 5.74 -4.33
CA GLY A 105 -3.32 4.56 -4.73
C GLY A 105 -3.30 3.44 -3.70
N PHE A 106 -3.42 3.76 -2.41
CA PHE A 106 -3.56 2.79 -1.33
C PHE A 106 -5.01 2.42 -1.00
N GLY A 107 -6.00 3.02 -1.68
CA GLY A 107 -7.41 2.75 -1.42
C GLY A 107 -7.92 3.23 -0.06
N LEU A 108 -7.30 4.28 0.50
CA LEU A 108 -7.62 4.79 1.85
C LEU A 108 -8.71 5.87 1.86
N GLY A 109 -9.20 6.29 0.70
CA GLY A 109 -10.15 7.42 0.58
C GLY A 109 -11.50 7.20 1.27
N GLU A 110 -11.92 5.96 1.44
CA GLU A 110 -13.20 5.60 2.08
C GLU A 110 -13.00 5.04 3.52
N THR A 111 -11.78 4.73 3.93
CA THR A 111 -11.51 4.22 5.28
C THR A 111 -11.13 5.36 6.19
N VAL A 112 -12.04 5.72 7.10
CA VAL A 112 -11.86 6.85 8.02
C VAL A 112 -11.13 6.47 9.29
N LEU A 113 -11.36 5.27 9.84
CA LEU A 113 -10.87 4.86 11.15
C LEU A 113 -10.10 3.53 11.09
N PHE A 114 -8.90 3.54 11.61
CA PHE A 114 -7.99 2.39 11.73
C PHE A 114 -7.82 2.06 13.21
N ARG A 115 -8.34 0.91 13.62
CA ARG A 115 -8.33 0.47 15.02
C ARG A 115 -6.98 -0.09 15.43
N ASP A 116 -6.49 0.31 16.60
CA ASP A 116 -5.27 -0.21 17.23
C ASP A 116 -4.06 -0.34 16.26
N CYS A 117 -3.79 0.74 15.54
CA CYS A 117 -2.75 0.74 14.51
C CYS A 117 -1.38 1.15 15.07
N PRO A 118 -0.30 0.33 14.90
CA PRO A 118 0.99 0.54 15.58
C PRO A 118 1.89 1.61 14.92
N VAL A 119 1.32 2.73 14.46
CA VAL A 119 2.05 3.80 13.74
C VAL A 119 2.49 4.98 14.62
N TYR A 120 2.27 4.92 15.93
CA TYR A 120 2.66 5.98 16.86
C TYR A 120 4.12 6.45 16.72
N PRO A 121 5.12 5.56 16.57
CA PRO A 121 6.51 5.98 16.41
C PRO A 121 6.73 6.90 15.20
N LEU A 122 6.01 6.66 14.09
CA LEU A 122 6.11 7.47 12.88
C LEU A 122 5.51 8.87 13.07
N PHE A 123 4.39 8.98 13.79
CA PHE A 123 3.81 10.28 14.16
C PHE A 123 4.76 11.08 15.05
N ARG A 124 5.41 10.42 16.01
CA ARG A 124 6.41 11.05 16.88
C ARG A 124 7.62 11.55 16.10
N GLU A 125 8.13 10.74 15.18
CA GLU A 125 9.25 11.13 14.32
C GLU A 125 8.87 12.31 13.40
N PHE A 126 7.65 12.28 12.82
CA PHE A 126 7.14 13.37 12.00
C PHE A 126 7.13 14.70 12.78
N LEU A 127 6.54 14.69 13.98
CA LEU A 127 6.50 15.88 14.83
C LEU A 127 7.91 16.35 15.20
N HIS A 128 8.80 15.43 15.56
CA HIS A 128 10.18 15.74 15.94
C HIS A 128 10.96 16.43 14.79
N VAL A 129 10.81 15.94 13.55
CA VAL A 129 11.40 16.58 12.37
C VAL A 129 10.90 18.03 12.23
N CYS A 130 9.60 18.25 12.48
CA CYS A 130 9.00 19.59 12.43
C CYS A 130 9.44 20.51 13.58
N GLU A 131 9.63 19.97 14.78
CA GLU A 131 10.08 20.73 15.97
C GLU A 131 11.50 21.24 15.82
N LYS A 132 12.40 20.34 15.45
CA LYS A 132 13.82 20.69 15.37
C LYS A 132 14.14 21.68 14.27
N LYS A 133 13.37 21.67 13.18
CA LYS A 133 13.65 22.48 11.96
C LYS A 133 15.12 22.37 11.53
N GLU A 134 15.78 21.24 11.85
CA GLU A 134 17.16 21.00 11.48
C GLU A 134 17.28 20.85 9.96
N GLY A 135 18.05 21.72 9.33
CA GLY A 135 18.24 21.74 7.89
C GLY A 135 17.43 22.82 7.17
N SER A 136 17.47 22.80 5.85
CA SER A 136 16.63 23.68 5.00
C SER A 136 15.18 23.24 5.04
N GLY A 137 14.25 24.14 4.69
CA GLY A 137 12.83 23.79 4.51
C GLY A 137 12.63 22.62 3.54
N THR A 138 13.53 22.45 2.55
CA THR A 138 13.56 21.32 1.63
C THR A 138 13.80 19.99 2.35
N GLU A 139 14.71 19.97 3.32
CA GLU A 139 15.02 18.72 4.06
C GLU A 139 13.87 18.34 4.98
N VAL A 140 13.22 19.30 5.65
CA VAL A 140 12.02 19.06 6.45
C VAL A 140 10.91 18.48 5.56
N ALA A 141 10.64 19.12 4.40
CA ALA A 141 9.62 18.64 3.46
C ALA A 141 9.93 17.22 2.95
N ARG A 142 11.20 16.93 2.60
CA ARG A 142 11.64 15.63 2.15
C ARG A 142 11.43 14.53 3.22
N ARG A 143 11.88 14.76 4.44
CA ARG A 143 11.76 13.77 5.54
C ARG A 143 10.31 13.53 5.91
N THR A 144 9.51 14.58 6.04
CA THR A 144 8.10 14.48 6.43
C THR A 144 7.24 13.84 5.34
N SER A 145 7.54 14.06 4.04
CA SER A 145 6.84 13.36 2.95
C SER A 145 7.11 11.86 2.95
N LEU A 146 8.34 11.43 3.27
CA LEU A 146 8.69 10.02 3.41
C LEU A 146 7.97 9.38 4.60
N LEU A 147 7.91 10.06 5.75
CA LEU A 147 7.20 9.58 6.93
C LEU A 147 5.68 9.51 6.69
N PHE A 148 5.11 10.49 6.01
CA PHE A 148 3.70 10.45 5.61
C PHE A 148 3.40 9.24 4.71
N HIS A 149 4.24 9.00 3.70
CA HIS A 149 4.11 7.83 2.84
C HIS A 149 4.19 6.51 3.64
N GLU A 150 5.16 6.39 4.54
CA GLU A 150 5.32 5.21 5.40
C GLU A 150 4.11 4.99 6.31
N ILE A 151 3.55 6.05 6.89
CA ILE A 151 2.31 5.97 7.68
C ILE A 151 1.17 5.41 6.82
N LEU A 152 0.91 5.98 5.64
CA LEU A 152 -0.16 5.51 4.77
C LEU A 152 0.03 4.06 4.32
N LEU A 153 1.27 3.65 4.02
CA LEU A 153 1.60 2.28 3.67
C LEU A 153 1.26 1.31 4.82
N GLN A 154 1.59 1.68 6.06
CA GLN A 154 1.25 0.86 7.22
C GLN A 154 -0.25 0.85 7.52
N LEU A 155 -0.96 1.96 7.35
CA LEU A 155 -2.42 2.01 7.46
C LEU A 155 -3.09 1.10 6.42
N ALA A 156 -2.64 1.13 5.16
CA ALA A 156 -3.16 0.27 4.11
C ALA A 156 -2.91 -1.22 4.40
N ALA A 157 -1.70 -1.57 4.85
CA ALA A 157 -1.35 -2.93 5.24
C ALA A 157 -2.19 -3.41 6.43
N HIS A 158 -2.42 -2.53 7.41
CA HIS A 158 -3.24 -2.80 8.60
C HIS A 158 -4.72 -3.00 8.23
N ALA A 159 -5.27 -2.14 7.38
CA ALA A 159 -6.65 -2.27 6.87
C ALA A 159 -6.82 -3.59 6.08
N ALA A 160 -5.85 -3.95 5.25
CA ALA A 160 -5.87 -5.21 4.51
C ALA A 160 -5.76 -6.45 5.41
N ALA A 161 -5.06 -6.35 6.54
CA ALA A 161 -4.95 -7.43 7.53
C ALA A 161 -6.22 -7.58 8.39
N GLY A 162 -6.90 -6.46 8.67
CA GLY A 162 -8.16 -6.43 9.43
C GLY A 162 -9.40 -6.73 8.56
N ALA A 163 -9.32 -6.55 7.26
CA ALA A 163 -10.31 -7.08 6.33
C ALA A 163 -10.19 -8.60 6.37
N GLU A 164 -11.12 -9.30 6.99
CA GLU A 164 -11.20 -10.76 6.86
C GLU A 164 -11.21 -11.07 5.36
N PRO A 165 -10.24 -11.87 4.85
CA PRO A 165 -10.28 -12.22 3.45
C PRO A 165 -11.58 -13.00 3.26
N GLU A 166 -12.45 -12.50 2.39
CA GLU A 166 -13.73 -13.14 2.01
C GLU A 166 -13.53 -14.59 1.55
N ILE A 167 -12.27 -14.96 1.24
CA ILE A 167 -11.83 -16.33 0.98
C ILE A 167 -10.44 -16.51 1.61
N ARG A 168 -10.35 -17.19 2.75
CA ARG A 168 -9.05 -17.70 3.25
C ARG A 168 -8.51 -18.72 2.27
N LEU A 169 -7.56 -18.30 1.45
CA LEU A 169 -6.83 -19.23 0.59
C LEU A 169 -6.00 -20.19 1.45
N PRO A 170 -5.97 -21.48 1.11
CA PRO A 170 -5.15 -22.46 1.83
C PRO A 170 -3.70 -22.00 1.92
N GLU A 171 -3.11 -22.00 3.10
CA GLU A 171 -1.71 -21.56 3.34
C GLU A 171 -0.73 -22.28 2.41
N THR A 172 -0.98 -23.57 2.16
CA THR A 172 -0.20 -24.39 1.21
C THR A 172 -0.23 -23.82 -0.21
N ALA A 173 -1.39 -23.34 -0.70
CA ALA A 173 -1.50 -22.73 -2.02
C ALA A 173 -0.77 -21.37 -2.08
N VAL A 174 -0.85 -20.58 -1.00
CA VAL A 174 -0.13 -19.31 -0.86
C VAL A 174 1.39 -19.54 -0.83
N ALA A 175 1.86 -20.53 -0.06
CA ALA A 175 3.28 -20.87 0.02
C ALA A 175 3.84 -21.30 -1.35
N VAL A 176 3.13 -22.18 -2.07
CA VAL A 176 3.53 -22.61 -3.42
C VAL A 176 3.56 -21.45 -4.41
N ARG A 177 2.60 -20.54 -4.34
CA ARG A 177 2.62 -19.33 -5.18
C ARG A 177 3.83 -18.46 -4.91
N LYS A 178 4.16 -18.22 -3.64
CA LYS A 178 5.35 -17.46 -3.23
C LYS A 178 6.62 -18.15 -3.70
N TYR A 179 6.72 -19.47 -3.50
CA TYR A 179 7.86 -20.26 -3.94
C TYR A 179 8.05 -20.19 -5.46
N GLY A 180 7.00 -20.41 -6.26
CA GLY A 180 7.04 -20.31 -7.72
C GLY A 180 7.49 -18.94 -8.21
N ASN A 181 7.03 -17.85 -7.57
CA ASN A 181 7.46 -16.49 -7.90
C ASN A 181 8.94 -16.26 -7.57
N LYS A 182 9.42 -16.73 -6.42
CA LYS A 182 10.81 -16.60 -5.97
C LYS A 182 11.78 -17.34 -6.90
N HIS A 183 11.37 -18.50 -7.41
CA HIS A 183 12.22 -19.41 -8.21
C HIS A 183 11.85 -19.35 -9.70
N ILE A 184 11.35 -18.20 -10.20
CA ILE A 184 10.85 -18.06 -11.58
C ILE A 184 11.90 -18.33 -12.65
N TYR A 185 13.17 -18.15 -12.34
CA TYR A 185 14.31 -18.40 -13.22
C TYR A 185 14.86 -19.83 -13.14
N GLU A 186 14.21 -20.69 -12.38
CA GLU A 186 14.61 -22.09 -12.21
C GLU A 186 13.70 -23.05 -12.98
N SER A 187 14.17 -24.27 -13.20
CA SER A 187 13.29 -25.35 -13.70
C SER A 187 12.47 -25.87 -12.53
N LEU A 188 11.17 -25.60 -12.55
CA LEU A 188 10.25 -26.04 -11.50
C LEU A 188 9.36 -27.18 -11.99
N SER A 189 9.46 -28.32 -11.32
CA SER A 189 8.56 -29.45 -11.53
C SER A 189 7.38 -29.43 -10.54
N ILE A 190 6.32 -30.14 -10.87
CA ILE A 190 5.16 -30.28 -9.96
C ILE A 190 5.55 -31.01 -8.67
N GLU A 191 6.52 -31.94 -8.74
CA GLU A 191 7.05 -32.66 -7.59
C GLU A 191 7.78 -31.72 -6.61
N GLN A 192 8.57 -30.79 -7.15
CA GLN A 192 9.25 -29.77 -6.33
C GLN A 192 8.24 -28.85 -5.64
N LEU A 193 7.23 -28.36 -6.39
CA LEU A 193 6.17 -27.51 -5.85
C LEU A 193 5.34 -28.27 -4.79
N ALA A 194 5.08 -29.55 -5.00
CA ALA A 194 4.34 -30.40 -4.06
C ALA A 194 5.13 -30.66 -2.77
N LYS A 195 6.45 -30.86 -2.91
CA LYS A 195 7.36 -31.02 -1.76
C LYS A 195 7.35 -29.76 -0.87
N GLU A 196 7.37 -28.57 -1.46
CA GLU A 196 7.30 -27.31 -0.72
C GLU A 196 6.03 -27.19 0.13
N ALA A 197 4.92 -27.71 -0.38
CA ALA A 197 3.64 -27.73 0.34
C ALA A 197 3.43 -28.93 1.25
N SER A 198 4.38 -29.87 1.30
CA SER A 198 4.23 -31.18 1.98
C SER A 198 2.98 -31.94 1.51
N LEU A 199 2.68 -31.88 0.22
CA LEU A 199 1.54 -32.53 -0.42
C LEU A 199 2.00 -33.47 -1.55
N SER A 200 1.12 -34.41 -1.94
CA SER A 200 1.30 -35.09 -3.21
C SER A 200 0.98 -34.18 -4.40
N PRO A 201 1.56 -34.41 -5.61
CA PRO A 201 1.26 -33.61 -6.81
C PRO A 201 -0.23 -33.48 -7.12
N SER A 202 -1.00 -34.54 -6.93
CA SER A 202 -2.46 -34.56 -7.16
C SER A 202 -3.21 -33.71 -6.12
N GLN A 203 -2.81 -33.80 -4.86
CA GLN A 203 -3.40 -32.97 -3.79
C GLN A 203 -3.08 -31.51 -4.01
N LEU A 204 -1.82 -31.17 -4.31
CA LEU A 204 -1.44 -29.81 -4.62
C LEU A 204 -2.24 -29.24 -5.80
N THR A 205 -2.33 -29.97 -6.90
CA THR A 205 -3.09 -29.54 -8.09
C THR A 205 -4.54 -29.22 -7.74
N ARG A 206 -5.19 -30.07 -6.94
CA ARG A 206 -6.58 -29.86 -6.51
C ARG A 206 -6.73 -28.63 -5.62
N VAL A 207 -5.86 -28.49 -4.61
CA VAL A 207 -5.90 -27.36 -3.66
C VAL A 207 -5.61 -26.04 -4.38
N PHE A 208 -4.57 -26.01 -5.22
CA PHE A 208 -4.14 -24.83 -5.93
C PHE A 208 -5.17 -24.37 -6.98
N ARG A 209 -5.77 -25.33 -7.72
CA ARG A 209 -6.84 -25.02 -8.69
C ARG A 209 -8.09 -24.47 -8.00
N LYS A 210 -8.45 -25.02 -6.82
CA LYS A 210 -9.55 -24.47 -6.03
C LYS A 210 -9.27 -23.04 -5.55
N ALA A 211 -8.01 -22.73 -5.20
CA ALA A 211 -7.59 -21.44 -4.69
C ALA A 211 -7.42 -20.38 -5.80
N TYR A 212 -6.87 -20.76 -6.95
CA TYR A 212 -6.45 -19.81 -8.00
C TYR A 212 -7.04 -20.07 -9.38
N GLY A 213 -7.97 -21.01 -9.55
CA GLY A 213 -8.63 -21.32 -10.81
C GLY A 213 -7.74 -22.04 -11.85
N GLN A 214 -6.47 -22.30 -11.55
CA GLN A 214 -5.48 -22.89 -12.46
C GLN A 214 -4.56 -23.85 -11.71
N THR A 215 -3.84 -24.70 -12.43
CA THR A 215 -2.86 -25.60 -11.82
C THR A 215 -1.59 -24.85 -11.39
N PRO A 216 -0.78 -25.39 -10.45
CA PRO A 216 0.51 -24.78 -10.07
C PRO A 216 1.45 -24.60 -11.27
N TYR A 217 1.49 -25.57 -12.18
CA TYR A 217 2.33 -25.51 -13.39
C TYR A 217 1.86 -24.41 -14.36
N GLU A 218 0.55 -24.32 -14.63
CA GLU A 218 -0.02 -23.26 -15.47
C GLU A 218 0.26 -21.86 -14.87
N TYR A 219 0.19 -21.74 -13.55
CA TYR A 219 0.54 -20.49 -12.85
C TYR A 219 2.01 -20.11 -13.08
N VAL A 220 2.95 -21.04 -12.78
CA VAL A 220 4.39 -20.80 -12.99
C VAL A 220 4.69 -20.46 -14.45
N LEU A 221 4.09 -21.19 -15.37
CA LEU A 221 4.25 -20.95 -16.81
C LEU A 221 3.76 -19.54 -17.21
N SER A 222 2.60 -19.12 -16.70
CA SER A 222 2.09 -17.75 -16.93
C SER A 222 3.04 -16.71 -16.37
N ARG A 223 3.56 -16.89 -15.16
CA ARG A 223 4.56 -15.96 -14.58
C ARG A 223 5.86 -15.90 -15.37
N LYS A 224 6.34 -17.02 -15.90
CA LYS A 224 7.49 -17.05 -16.82
C LYS A 224 7.22 -16.25 -18.10
N ILE A 225 6.04 -16.38 -18.67
CA ILE A 225 5.67 -15.60 -19.88
C ILE A 225 5.56 -14.10 -19.55
N ASP A 226 4.99 -13.71 -18.41
CA ASP A 226 4.95 -12.30 -18.01
C ASP A 226 6.36 -11.74 -17.78
N THR A 227 7.25 -12.52 -17.17
CA THR A 227 8.66 -12.17 -17.04
C THR A 227 9.35 -12.06 -18.41
N ALA A 228 9.04 -12.97 -19.33
CA ALA A 228 9.56 -12.90 -20.70
C ALA A 228 9.14 -11.60 -21.41
N CYS A 229 7.91 -11.13 -21.21
CA CYS A 229 7.46 -9.84 -21.75
C CYS A 229 8.34 -8.69 -21.27
N LEU A 230 8.65 -8.66 -19.97
CA LEU A 230 9.55 -7.64 -19.39
C LEU A 230 10.97 -7.73 -19.97
N LEU A 231 11.55 -8.93 -20.06
CA LEU A 231 12.89 -9.13 -20.60
C LEU A 231 12.97 -8.75 -22.08
N LEU A 232 11.99 -9.14 -22.89
CA LEU A 232 11.93 -8.82 -24.32
C LEU A 232 11.84 -7.32 -24.58
N ARG A 233 11.13 -6.58 -23.77
CA ARG A 233 10.90 -5.13 -23.94
C ARG A 233 12.02 -4.26 -23.38
N ASN A 234 12.62 -4.69 -22.26
CA ASN A 234 13.51 -3.82 -21.49
C ASN A 234 14.99 -4.23 -21.61
N THR A 235 15.31 -5.29 -22.37
CA THR A 235 16.70 -5.75 -22.55
C THR A 235 16.99 -6.06 -24.02
N GLY A 236 18.30 -6.09 -24.36
CA GLY A 236 18.79 -6.54 -25.67
C GLY A 236 18.85 -8.07 -25.85
N MET A 237 18.35 -8.87 -24.89
CA MET A 237 18.42 -10.34 -24.94
C MET A 237 17.67 -10.87 -26.17
N THR A 238 18.25 -11.80 -26.90
CA THR A 238 17.58 -12.52 -27.98
C THR A 238 16.43 -13.37 -27.44
N VAL A 239 15.51 -13.79 -28.31
CA VAL A 239 14.40 -14.69 -27.94
C VAL A 239 14.95 -15.99 -27.32
N LYS A 240 16.02 -16.52 -27.90
CA LYS A 240 16.73 -17.72 -27.41
C LYS A 240 17.29 -17.51 -26.00
N GLU A 241 17.95 -16.38 -25.75
CA GLU A 241 18.50 -16.06 -24.42
C GLU A 241 17.40 -15.91 -23.36
N VAL A 242 16.26 -15.29 -23.72
CA VAL A 242 15.11 -15.19 -22.84
C VAL A 242 14.53 -16.56 -22.50
N ALA A 243 14.36 -17.43 -23.52
CA ALA A 243 13.88 -18.80 -23.32
C ALA A 243 14.81 -19.59 -22.37
N TYR A 244 16.12 -19.52 -22.62
CA TYR A 244 17.12 -20.19 -21.82
C TYR A 244 17.15 -19.65 -20.36
N ARG A 245 17.13 -18.32 -20.21
CA ARG A 245 17.15 -17.69 -18.86
C ARG A 245 15.92 -18.09 -18.02
N LEU A 246 14.78 -18.30 -18.65
CA LEU A 246 13.55 -18.73 -18.00
C LEU A 246 13.41 -20.26 -17.93
N GLN A 247 14.48 -20.99 -18.26
CA GLN A 247 14.53 -22.46 -18.20
C GLN A 247 13.39 -23.13 -18.99
N PHE A 248 13.11 -22.65 -20.20
CA PHE A 248 12.34 -23.41 -21.16
C PHE A 248 13.23 -24.49 -21.81
N SER A 249 12.66 -25.62 -22.17
CA SER A 249 13.40 -26.73 -22.78
C SER A 249 14.10 -26.36 -24.08
N ASP A 250 13.42 -25.51 -24.88
CA ASP A 250 13.95 -24.99 -26.13
C ASP A 250 13.19 -23.71 -26.55
N GLU A 251 13.77 -23.02 -27.54
CA GLU A 251 13.23 -21.75 -28.07
C GLU A 251 11.88 -21.94 -28.77
N HIS A 252 11.68 -23.06 -29.46
CA HIS A 252 10.45 -23.30 -30.22
C HIS A 252 9.26 -23.54 -29.27
N TYR A 253 9.48 -24.35 -28.25
CA TYR A 253 8.48 -24.56 -27.20
C TYR A 253 8.12 -23.24 -26.51
N PHE A 254 9.14 -22.44 -26.13
CA PHE A 254 8.93 -21.12 -25.56
C PHE A 254 8.09 -20.22 -26.48
N ALA A 255 8.47 -20.11 -27.78
CA ALA A 255 7.78 -19.26 -28.75
C ALA A 255 6.31 -19.66 -28.94
N ASN A 256 6.02 -20.96 -28.97
CA ASN A 256 4.67 -21.49 -29.07
C ASN A 256 3.81 -21.14 -27.86
N ILE A 257 4.32 -21.38 -26.64
CA ILE A 257 3.62 -21.03 -25.39
C ILE A 257 3.43 -19.52 -25.27
N PHE A 258 4.46 -18.74 -25.60
CA PHE A 258 4.38 -17.29 -25.58
C PHE A 258 3.28 -16.78 -26.52
N ARG A 259 3.26 -17.26 -27.79
CA ARG A 259 2.22 -16.91 -28.74
C ARG A 259 0.82 -17.32 -28.28
N GLN A 260 0.68 -18.51 -27.67
CA GLN A 260 -0.59 -18.97 -27.13
C GLN A 260 -1.11 -18.06 -26.01
N LYS A 261 -0.21 -17.55 -25.16
CA LYS A 261 -0.55 -16.72 -24.00
C LYS A 261 -0.72 -15.23 -24.34
N LYS A 262 0.04 -14.71 -25.34
CA LYS A 262 0.08 -13.27 -25.68
C LYS A 262 -0.46 -12.94 -27.05
N GLY A 263 -0.92 -13.92 -27.83
CA GLY A 263 -1.47 -13.73 -29.18
C GLY A 263 -0.42 -13.46 -30.27
N LEU A 264 0.81 -13.08 -29.91
CA LEU A 264 1.89 -12.71 -30.82
C LEU A 264 3.17 -13.51 -30.53
N PRO A 265 3.98 -13.82 -31.56
CA PRO A 265 5.31 -14.39 -31.36
C PRO A 265 6.23 -13.42 -30.56
N PRO A 266 7.20 -13.94 -29.76
CA PRO A 266 8.08 -13.13 -28.93
C PRO A 266 8.82 -12.01 -29.67
N GLY A 267 9.32 -12.29 -30.90
CA GLY A 267 10.00 -11.31 -31.72
C GLY A 267 9.11 -10.15 -32.17
N LYS A 268 7.84 -10.42 -32.50
CA LYS A 268 6.85 -9.37 -32.82
C LYS A 268 6.48 -8.57 -31.57
N TYR A 269 6.23 -9.25 -30.45
CA TYR A 269 5.89 -8.62 -29.17
C TYR A 269 6.95 -7.59 -28.73
N ARG A 270 8.24 -7.85 -28.97
CA ARG A 270 9.33 -6.90 -28.70
C ARG A 270 9.14 -5.56 -29.42
N ILE A 271 8.66 -5.60 -30.65
CA ILE A 271 8.55 -4.40 -31.52
C ILE A 271 7.24 -3.65 -31.25
N THR A 272 6.14 -4.37 -31.11
CA THR A 272 4.80 -3.77 -31.04
C THR A 272 4.32 -3.49 -29.63
N GLY A 273 4.88 -4.17 -28.62
CA GLY A 273 4.36 -4.13 -27.26
C GLY A 273 3.05 -4.87 -27.10
N ASP A 274 2.39 -4.66 -25.96
CA ASP A 274 1.07 -5.22 -25.67
C ASP A 274 0.03 -4.59 -26.63
N ILE A 275 -0.56 -5.40 -27.51
CA ILE A 275 -1.77 -5.00 -28.20
C ILE A 275 -2.88 -5.26 -27.17
N GLY A 276 -3.21 -4.21 -26.37
CA GLY A 276 -4.24 -4.29 -25.35
C GLY A 276 -5.52 -4.87 -25.95
N THR A 277 -5.94 -6.00 -25.42
CA THR A 277 -7.31 -6.51 -25.58
C THR A 277 -8.20 -5.92 -24.50
#